data_3cba24f55f9a1474121eb13532596892
#
_entry.id   3cba24f55f9a1474121eb13532596892
#
_cell.length_a   1.000
_cell.length_b   1.000
_cell.length_c   1.000
_cell.angle_alpha   90.00
_cell.angle_beta   90.00
_cell.angle_gamma   90.00
#
_symmetry.space_group_name_H-M   'P 1'
#
loop_
_entity.id
_entity.type
_entity.pdbx_description
1 polymer ?
#
loop_
_entity_poly.entity_id
_entity_poly.type
_entity_poly.pdbx_seq_one_letter_code
_entity_poly.pdbx_strand_id
1 'polypeptide(L)'
;LQVIIMEEFSRTELLIKKEGIKTLQSSTVAVFGVGGVGGFVVEALARAGIGTIHIIDHDIVSISNLNRQIIATHQTIDRKKVEVMKERILSINPRCNVQTYDDFFLPESVNRFPFDEFDYIVDAVDTVTAKIKLVEIAQEKKIKIISSMGTGNKLDPTKLEVTDIYKTSICPLARVMRRELKKRKIPALKVVYSTEKPVETNAPVDPETHKKTPGSISF
;
A
#
# COMPACT_ATOMS: atom_id res chain seq x y z
N LEU A 1 8.55 31.00 -21.43
CA LEU A 1 8.36 29.74 -20.70
C LEU A 1 7.21 29.00 -21.36
N GLN A 2 7.51 28.03 -22.20
CA GLN A 2 6.53 27.13 -22.82
C GLN A 2 5.90 26.28 -21.72
N VAL A 3 4.61 26.47 -21.47
CA VAL A 3 3.84 25.61 -20.57
C VAL A 3 3.78 24.25 -21.26
N ILE A 4 4.57 23.29 -20.80
CA ILE A 4 4.43 21.91 -21.24
C ILE A 4 3.08 21.42 -20.70
N ILE A 5 2.07 21.39 -21.58
CA ILE A 5 0.80 20.75 -21.27
C ILE A 5 1.11 19.26 -21.18
N MET A 6 0.99 18.70 -20.00
CA MET A 6 1.16 17.28 -19.78
C MET A 6 -0.13 16.57 -20.22
N GLU A 7 -0.19 16.21 -21.52
CA GLU A 7 -1.39 15.62 -22.14
C GLU A 7 -1.89 14.38 -21.38
N GLU A 8 -0.96 13.60 -20.80
CA GLU A 8 -1.28 12.38 -20.04
C GLU A 8 -2.12 12.63 -18.78
N PHE A 9 -2.09 13.84 -18.21
CA PHE A 9 -2.88 14.20 -17.02
C PHE A 9 -4.05 15.16 -17.33
N SER A 10 -4.29 15.47 -18.59
CA SER A 10 -5.31 16.44 -19.01
C SER A 10 -6.70 16.11 -18.49
N ARG A 11 -7.08 14.83 -18.46
CA ARG A 11 -8.36 14.38 -17.91
C ARG A 11 -8.47 14.56 -16.39
N THR A 12 -7.39 14.34 -15.67
CA THR A 12 -7.30 14.57 -14.22
C THR A 12 -7.37 16.08 -13.94
N GLU A 13 -6.71 16.90 -14.77
CA GLU A 13 -6.72 18.37 -14.66
C GLU A 13 -8.14 18.95 -14.76
N LEU A 14 -9.02 18.37 -15.59
CA LEU A 14 -10.42 18.79 -15.65
C LEU A 14 -11.16 18.70 -14.32
N LEU A 15 -10.78 17.76 -13.45
CA LEU A 15 -11.42 17.53 -12.15
C LEU A 15 -10.76 18.34 -11.04
N ILE A 16 -9.43 18.36 -10.98
CA ILE A 16 -8.67 18.93 -9.85
C ILE A 16 -7.94 20.23 -10.21
N LYS A 17 -8.07 20.70 -11.44
CA LYS A 17 -7.45 21.90 -12.01
C LYS A 17 -5.91 21.80 -12.02
N LYS A 18 -5.27 22.83 -12.56
CA LYS A 18 -3.78 22.93 -12.63
C LYS A 18 -3.12 22.91 -11.26
N GLU A 19 -3.76 23.54 -10.29
CA GLU A 19 -3.26 23.59 -8.91
C GLU A 19 -3.22 22.20 -8.27
N GLY A 20 -4.25 21.38 -8.51
CA GLY A 20 -4.27 19.98 -8.05
C GLY A 20 -3.18 19.14 -8.72
N ILE A 21 -2.97 19.28 -10.04
CA ILE A 21 -1.89 18.61 -10.75
C ILE A 21 -0.53 19.02 -10.17
N LYS A 22 -0.26 20.31 -9.94
CA LYS A 22 0.97 20.79 -9.32
C LYS A 22 1.18 20.18 -7.93
N THR A 23 0.11 20.10 -7.12
CA THR A 23 0.17 19.47 -5.80
C THR A 23 0.58 18.01 -5.91
N LEU A 24 -0.02 17.23 -6.80
CA LEU A 24 0.36 15.83 -7.01
C LEU A 24 1.82 15.68 -7.47
N GLN A 25 2.26 16.53 -8.41
CA GLN A 25 3.62 16.52 -8.93
C GLN A 25 4.70 16.91 -7.90
N SER A 26 4.33 17.72 -6.90
CA SER A 26 5.24 18.07 -5.80
C SER A 26 5.15 17.14 -4.61
N SER A 27 4.21 16.18 -4.60
CA SER A 27 4.00 15.28 -3.48
C SER A 27 4.93 14.07 -3.52
N THR A 28 5.34 13.65 -2.32
CA THR A 28 6.13 12.45 -2.06
C THR A 28 5.28 11.44 -1.30
N VAL A 29 5.04 10.27 -1.89
CA VAL A 29 4.23 9.20 -1.29
C VAL A 29 5.07 7.96 -1.09
N ALA A 30 5.06 7.41 0.13
CA ALA A 30 5.70 6.14 0.45
C ALA A 30 4.65 5.01 0.52
N VAL A 31 4.91 3.91 -0.19
CA VAL A 31 4.06 2.72 -0.19
C VAL A 31 4.85 1.55 0.40
N PHE A 32 4.44 1.10 1.55
CA PHE A 32 5.01 -0.03 2.26
C PHE A 32 4.21 -1.29 1.90
N GLY A 33 4.87 -2.22 1.20
CA GLY A 33 4.28 -3.43 0.62
C GLY A 33 3.80 -3.24 -0.82
N VAL A 34 4.35 -4.01 -1.77
CA VAL A 34 4.02 -3.98 -3.22
C VAL A 34 3.35 -5.30 -3.62
N GLY A 35 2.45 -5.78 -2.78
CA GLY A 35 1.65 -6.98 -3.01
C GLY A 35 0.35 -6.72 -3.78
N GLY A 36 -0.68 -7.53 -3.51
CA GLY A 36 -1.99 -7.44 -4.16
C GLY A 36 -2.75 -6.14 -3.91
N VAL A 37 -2.45 -5.42 -2.82
CA VAL A 37 -3.03 -4.11 -2.52
C VAL A 37 -2.09 -2.99 -2.96
N GLY A 38 -0.84 -2.98 -2.44
CA GLY A 38 0.09 -1.89 -2.69
C GLY A 38 0.47 -1.74 -4.16
N GLY A 39 0.55 -2.83 -4.92
CA GLY A 39 0.82 -2.77 -6.36
C GLY A 39 -0.22 -1.95 -7.13
N PHE A 40 -1.51 -2.15 -6.85
CA PHE A 40 -2.59 -1.35 -7.46
C PHE A 40 -2.60 0.09 -6.97
N VAL A 41 -2.24 0.33 -5.71
CA VAL A 41 -2.10 1.69 -5.18
C VAL A 41 -0.99 2.44 -5.92
N VAL A 42 0.19 1.82 -6.08
CA VAL A 42 1.32 2.41 -6.82
C VAL A 42 0.95 2.69 -8.27
N GLU A 43 0.25 1.76 -8.93
CA GLU A 43 -0.29 1.97 -10.29
C GLU A 43 -1.16 3.23 -10.36
N ALA A 44 -2.10 3.37 -9.42
CA ALA A 44 -2.98 4.52 -9.37
C ALA A 44 -2.24 5.84 -9.09
N LEU A 45 -1.25 5.83 -8.19
CA LEU A 45 -0.42 7.00 -7.88
C LEU A 45 0.40 7.45 -9.09
N ALA A 46 1.02 6.51 -9.82
CA ALA A 46 1.76 6.80 -11.04
C ALA A 46 0.85 7.46 -12.10
N ARG A 47 -0.36 6.93 -12.30
CA ARG A 47 -1.37 7.47 -13.23
C ARG A 47 -1.97 8.79 -12.78
N ALA A 48 -2.00 9.06 -11.48
CA ALA A 48 -2.43 10.35 -10.94
C ALA A 48 -1.37 11.45 -11.11
N GLY A 49 -0.12 11.12 -11.44
CA GLY A 49 0.96 12.08 -11.65
C GLY A 49 1.69 12.47 -10.37
N ILE A 50 1.79 11.55 -9.39
CA ILE A 50 2.63 11.79 -8.20
C ILE A 50 4.07 12.00 -8.62
N GLY A 51 4.72 13.04 -8.06
CA GLY A 51 6.09 13.42 -8.43
C GLY A 51 7.16 12.49 -7.89
N THR A 52 7.03 12.04 -6.64
CA THR A 52 7.98 11.11 -6.01
C THR A 52 7.23 9.95 -5.35
N ILE A 53 7.61 8.72 -5.69
CA ILE A 53 7.06 7.51 -5.09
C ILE A 53 8.20 6.69 -4.49
N HIS A 54 8.13 6.44 -3.18
CA HIS A 54 8.97 5.49 -2.48
C HIS A 54 8.24 4.15 -2.39
N ILE A 55 8.85 3.07 -2.85
CA ILE A 55 8.29 1.72 -2.78
C ILE A 55 9.19 0.81 -1.96
N ILE A 56 8.62 0.16 -0.97
CA ILE A 56 9.30 -0.66 0.01
C ILE A 56 8.72 -2.07 0.00
N ASP A 57 9.49 -3.05 -0.41
CA ASP A 57 9.12 -4.48 -0.39
C ASP A 57 10.39 -5.32 -0.53
N HIS A 58 10.50 -6.42 0.20
CA HIS A 58 11.69 -7.30 0.18
C HIS A 58 11.51 -8.57 -0.65
N ASP A 59 10.30 -8.79 -1.16
CA ASP A 59 9.96 -10.01 -1.87
C ASP A 59 10.41 -10.02 -3.33
N ILE A 60 10.50 -11.23 -3.85
CA ILE A 60 10.52 -11.49 -5.29
C ILE A 60 9.11 -11.84 -5.79
N VAL A 61 8.90 -11.69 -7.08
CA VAL A 61 7.67 -12.12 -7.75
C VAL A 61 7.65 -13.65 -7.80
N SER A 62 6.63 -14.27 -7.25
CA SER A 62 6.44 -15.71 -7.28
C SER A 62 5.25 -16.11 -8.15
N ILE A 63 5.21 -17.36 -8.60
CA ILE A 63 4.12 -17.89 -9.43
C ILE A 63 2.76 -17.77 -8.72
N SER A 64 2.73 -17.91 -7.40
CA SER A 64 1.51 -17.76 -6.59
C SER A 64 0.97 -16.33 -6.50
N ASN A 65 1.71 -15.35 -7.00
CA ASN A 65 1.28 -13.94 -7.04
C ASN A 65 0.49 -13.59 -8.30
N LEU A 66 0.57 -14.42 -9.35
CA LEU A 66 -0.04 -14.17 -10.66
C LEU A 66 -1.54 -13.88 -10.60
N ASN A 67 -2.23 -14.49 -9.64
CA ASN A 67 -3.68 -14.36 -9.52
C ASN A 67 -4.16 -13.00 -9.01
N ARG A 68 -3.28 -12.16 -8.42
CA ARG A 68 -3.73 -10.92 -7.76
C ARG A 68 -2.75 -9.76 -7.74
N GLN A 69 -1.47 -9.95 -8.05
CA GLN A 69 -0.48 -8.87 -8.01
C GLN A 69 -0.24 -8.35 -9.42
N ILE A 70 -0.48 -7.05 -9.63
CA ILE A 70 -0.44 -6.41 -10.94
C ILE A 70 0.91 -6.53 -11.64
N ILE A 71 2.01 -6.61 -10.86
CA ILE A 71 3.37 -6.75 -11.38
C ILE A 71 3.75 -8.19 -11.68
N ALA A 72 2.95 -9.16 -11.21
CA ALA A 72 3.25 -10.56 -11.39
C ALA A 72 2.76 -11.04 -12.76
N THR A 73 3.68 -11.40 -13.62
CA THR A 73 3.48 -12.02 -14.93
C THR A 73 4.49 -13.15 -15.10
N HIS A 74 4.27 -14.04 -16.08
CA HIS A 74 5.25 -15.09 -16.37
C HIS A 74 6.64 -14.54 -16.72
N GLN A 75 6.73 -13.29 -17.20
CA GLN A 75 8.00 -12.64 -17.56
C GLN A 75 8.72 -12.01 -16.36
N THR A 76 8.01 -11.83 -15.24
CA THR A 76 8.55 -11.12 -14.06
C THR A 76 8.82 -12.05 -12.87
N ILE A 77 8.51 -13.35 -12.99
CA ILE A 77 8.81 -14.36 -11.95
C ILE A 77 10.31 -14.31 -11.60
N ASP A 78 10.62 -14.49 -10.32
CA ASP A 78 11.96 -14.46 -9.71
C ASP A 78 12.67 -13.10 -9.72
N ARG A 79 12.01 -12.04 -10.21
CA ARG A 79 12.53 -10.67 -10.13
C ARG A 79 12.06 -9.99 -8.85
N LYS A 80 12.86 -9.05 -8.34
CA LYS A 80 12.50 -8.22 -7.16
C LYS A 80 11.25 -7.39 -7.46
N LYS A 81 10.28 -7.42 -6.56
CA LYS A 81 9.02 -6.68 -6.73
C LYS A 81 9.25 -5.18 -6.91
N VAL A 82 10.15 -4.58 -6.14
CA VAL A 82 10.45 -3.15 -6.23
C VAL A 82 11.05 -2.75 -7.57
N GLU A 83 11.86 -3.61 -8.20
CA GLU A 83 12.44 -3.34 -9.52
C GLU A 83 11.37 -3.41 -10.61
N VAL A 84 10.56 -4.48 -10.61
CA VAL A 84 9.46 -4.65 -11.57
C VAL A 84 8.46 -3.49 -11.44
N MET A 85 8.13 -3.10 -10.22
CA MET A 85 7.21 -1.99 -9.99
C MET A 85 7.79 -0.65 -10.42
N LYS A 86 9.10 -0.41 -10.22
CA LYS A 86 9.78 0.79 -10.75
C LYS A 86 9.68 0.89 -12.25
N GLU A 87 9.98 -0.20 -12.97
CA GLU A 87 9.83 -0.24 -14.44
C GLU A 87 8.38 0.07 -14.85
N ARG A 88 7.43 -0.49 -14.13
CA ARG A 88 6.00 -0.24 -14.35
C ARG A 88 5.63 1.24 -14.16
N ILE A 89 6.07 1.87 -13.07
CA ILE A 89 5.84 3.29 -12.81
C ILE A 89 6.41 4.14 -13.95
N LEU A 90 7.67 3.90 -14.32
CA LEU A 90 8.36 4.69 -15.34
C LEU A 90 7.77 4.48 -16.74
N SER A 91 7.16 3.34 -17.02
CA SER A 91 6.41 3.12 -18.27
C SER A 91 5.09 3.91 -18.34
N ILE A 92 4.55 4.35 -17.20
CA ILE A 92 3.31 5.12 -17.07
C ILE A 92 3.61 6.61 -16.94
N ASN A 93 4.51 6.95 -16.03
CA ASN A 93 4.95 8.31 -15.72
C ASN A 93 6.48 8.38 -15.72
N PRO A 94 7.10 8.63 -16.88
CA PRO A 94 8.57 8.64 -17.01
C PRO A 94 9.25 9.77 -16.24
N ARG A 95 8.49 10.78 -15.75
CA ARG A 95 9.00 11.90 -14.94
C ARG A 95 8.91 11.63 -13.42
N CYS A 96 8.27 10.54 -13.01
CA CYS A 96 8.20 10.18 -11.60
C CYS A 96 9.58 9.86 -11.05
N ASN A 97 9.94 10.47 -9.93
CA ASN A 97 11.13 10.08 -9.17
C ASN A 97 10.79 8.84 -8.33
N VAL A 98 11.36 7.68 -8.70
CA VAL A 98 11.05 6.40 -8.05
C VAL A 98 12.22 5.96 -7.20
N GLN A 99 12.01 5.89 -5.89
CA GLN A 99 12.95 5.38 -4.90
C GLN A 99 12.54 3.97 -4.48
N THR A 100 13.43 3.01 -4.61
CA THR A 100 13.18 1.59 -4.31
C THR A 100 13.97 1.16 -3.10
N TYR A 101 13.30 0.42 -2.20
CA TYR A 101 13.91 -0.18 -1.02
C TYR A 101 13.58 -1.68 -1.04
N ASP A 102 14.58 -2.47 -1.41
CA ASP A 102 14.55 -3.93 -1.31
C ASP A 102 14.85 -4.33 0.15
N ASP A 103 13.91 -4.02 1.02
CA ASP A 103 14.10 -4.18 2.46
C ASP A 103 12.76 -4.54 3.14
N PHE A 104 12.88 -5.30 4.22
CA PHE A 104 11.74 -5.59 5.09
C PHE A 104 11.59 -4.47 6.12
N PHE A 105 10.44 -3.80 6.13
CA PHE A 105 10.20 -2.77 7.13
C PHE A 105 9.96 -3.41 8.51
N LEU A 106 10.89 -3.16 9.42
CA LEU A 106 10.85 -3.58 10.81
C LEU A 106 11.03 -2.36 11.74
N PRO A 107 10.59 -2.44 13.01
CA PRO A 107 10.79 -1.35 13.97
C PRO A 107 12.24 -0.89 14.11
N GLU A 108 13.20 -1.81 13.99
CA GLU A 108 14.65 -1.56 14.06
C GLU A 108 15.24 -0.96 12.78
N SER A 109 14.56 -1.07 11.65
CA SER A 109 15.03 -0.54 10.36
C SER A 109 14.54 0.88 10.04
N VAL A 110 13.83 1.54 10.96
CA VAL A 110 13.19 2.86 10.75
C VAL A 110 14.15 3.90 10.16
N ASN A 111 15.39 3.95 10.66
CA ASN A 111 16.40 4.94 10.24
C ASN A 111 16.89 4.76 8.79
N ARG A 112 16.51 3.68 8.12
CA ARG A 112 16.85 3.45 6.70
C ARG A 112 15.94 4.19 5.74
N PHE A 113 14.82 4.74 6.23
CA PHE A 113 13.79 5.36 5.41
C PHE A 113 13.68 6.86 5.72
N PRO A 114 13.60 7.73 4.70
CA PRO A 114 13.56 9.18 4.87
C PRO A 114 12.14 9.66 5.22
N PHE A 115 11.62 9.29 6.39
CA PHE A 115 10.25 9.63 6.80
C PHE A 115 9.95 11.14 6.78
N ASP A 116 10.97 11.99 6.95
CA ASP A 116 10.80 13.44 6.92
C ASP A 116 10.51 14.01 5.52
N GLU A 117 10.70 13.19 4.49
CA GLU A 117 10.39 13.55 3.09
C GLU A 117 8.96 13.17 2.67
N PHE A 118 8.24 12.37 3.48
CA PHE A 118 6.95 11.82 3.08
C PHE A 118 5.78 12.74 3.41
N ASP A 119 5.00 13.11 2.40
CA ASP A 119 3.71 13.79 2.58
C ASP A 119 2.60 12.81 2.96
N TYR A 120 2.71 11.56 2.49
CA TYR A 120 1.71 10.53 2.72
C TYR A 120 2.32 9.14 2.78
N ILE A 121 1.81 8.32 3.70
CA ILE A 121 2.18 6.90 3.83
C ILE A 121 0.98 6.02 3.47
N VAL A 122 1.22 5.03 2.62
CA VAL A 122 0.30 3.92 2.36
C VAL A 122 0.87 2.66 3.00
N ASP A 123 0.18 2.16 4.00
CA ASP A 123 0.51 0.92 4.67
C ASP A 123 -0.28 -0.25 4.05
N ALA A 124 0.40 -1.03 3.22
CA ALA A 124 -0.10 -2.25 2.58
C ALA A 124 0.70 -3.51 2.99
N VAL A 125 1.46 -3.44 4.10
CA VAL A 125 2.15 -4.61 4.65
C VAL A 125 1.15 -5.54 5.37
N ASP A 126 1.51 -6.78 5.55
CA ASP A 126 0.70 -7.81 6.25
C ASP A 126 1.10 -8.04 7.71
N THR A 127 2.30 -7.58 8.10
CA THR A 127 2.86 -7.78 9.43
C THR A 127 2.33 -6.75 10.43
N VAL A 128 1.67 -7.20 11.50
CA VAL A 128 1.04 -6.33 12.52
C VAL A 128 2.05 -5.39 13.19
N THR A 129 3.24 -5.88 13.53
CA THR A 129 4.29 -5.07 14.18
C THR A 129 4.76 -3.93 13.28
N ALA A 130 4.94 -4.19 12.00
CA ALA A 130 5.28 -3.17 11.00
C ALA A 130 4.17 -2.12 10.88
N LYS A 131 2.90 -2.55 10.75
CA LYS A 131 1.74 -1.65 10.70
C LYS A 131 1.67 -0.70 11.90
N ILE A 132 1.82 -1.25 13.09
CA ILE A 132 1.81 -0.45 14.33
C ILE A 132 2.93 0.58 14.31
N LYS A 133 4.14 0.18 13.93
CA LYS A 133 5.30 1.07 13.89
C LYS A 133 5.14 2.18 12.86
N LEU A 134 4.60 1.89 11.67
CA LEU A 134 4.28 2.91 10.67
C LEU A 134 3.28 3.94 11.20
N VAL A 135 2.25 3.49 11.93
CA VAL A 135 1.25 4.39 12.53
C VAL A 135 1.87 5.27 13.63
N GLU A 136 2.72 4.70 14.47
CA GLU A 136 3.44 5.47 15.51
C GLU A 136 4.30 6.57 14.88
N ILE A 137 5.09 6.25 13.87
CA ILE A 137 5.94 7.22 13.15
C ILE A 137 5.09 8.29 12.47
N ALA A 138 4.02 7.88 11.78
CA ALA A 138 3.13 8.82 11.11
C ALA A 138 2.49 9.79 12.11
N GLN A 139 2.10 9.32 13.29
CA GLN A 139 1.56 10.15 14.37
C GLN A 139 2.62 11.11 14.92
N GLU A 140 3.83 10.62 15.21
CA GLU A 140 4.93 11.40 15.75
C GLU A 140 5.36 12.52 14.80
N LYS A 141 5.55 12.16 13.52
CA LYS A 141 6.00 13.08 12.46
C LYS A 141 4.87 13.86 11.80
N LYS A 142 3.60 13.63 12.21
CA LYS A 142 2.40 14.24 11.63
C LYS A 142 2.23 13.99 10.13
N ILE A 143 2.68 12.84 9.65
CA ILE A 143 2.52 12.39 8.27
C ILE A 143 1.12 11.78 8.11
N LYS A 144 0.44 12.10 7.03
CA LYS A 144 -0.85 11.46 6.70
C LYS A 144 -0.63 9.99 6.36
N ILE A 145 -1.48 9.11 6.88
CA ILE A 145 -1.38 7.66 6.64
C ILE A 145 -2.75 7.05 6.35
N ILE A 146 -2.76 6.07 5.45
CA ILE A 146 -3.88 5.13 5.28
C ILE A 146 -3.34 3.70 5.37
N SER A 147 -4.04 2.83 6.10
CA SER A 147 -3.63 1.45 6.30
C SER A 147 -4.67 0.49 5.72
N SER A 148 -4.24 -0.45 4.89
CA SER A 148 -5.10 -1.53 4.41
C SER A 148 -5.20 -2.61 5.48
N MET A 149 -6.43 -3.00 5.83
CA MET A 149 -6.69 -4.16 6.68
C MET A 149 -6.71 -5.44 5.85
N GLY A 150 -6.98 -6.59 6.49
CA GLY A 150 -6.97 -7.88 5.80
C GLY A 150 -8.11 -8.02 4.80
N THR A 151 -7.76 -8.30 3.55
CA THR A 151 -8.70 -8.61 2.46
C THR A 151 -8.67 -10.08 2.04
N GLY A 152 -7.84 -10.91 2.67
CA GLY A 152 -7.82 -12.35 2.43
C GLY A 152 -9.12 -13.04 2.84
N ASN A 153 -9.47 -14.12 2.14
CA ASN A 153 -10.70 -14.89 2.31
C ASN A 153 -11.97 -14.05 2.10
N LYS A 154 -11.93 -13.10 1.16
CA LYS A 154 -13.02 -12.20 0.77
C LYS A 154 -13.32 -12.37 -0.71
N LEU A 155 -14.58 -12.21 -1.09
CA LEU A 155 -15.06 -12.39 -2.46
C LEU A 155 -15.85 -11.18 -2.99
N ASP A 156 -16.36 -10.34 -2.09
CA ASP A 156 -17.24 -9.23 -2.44
C ASP A 156 -16.54 -7.87 -2.25
N PRO A 157 -16.06 -7.24 -3.34
CA PRO A 157 -15.41 -5.93 -3.29
C PRO A 157 -16.37 -4.81 -2.87
N THR A 158 -17.68 -4.99 -3.02
CA THR A 158 -18.68 -3.97 -2.61
C THR A 158 -18.76 -3.79 -1.10
N LYS A 159 -18.16 -4.71 -0.33
CA LYS A 159 -18.05 -4.66 1.13
C LYS A 159 -16.81 -3.90 1.62
N LEU A 160 -15.99 -3.36 0.72
CA LEU A 160 -14.85 -2.54 1.10
C LEU A 160 -15.32 -1.14 1.51
N GLU A 161 -14.80 -0.66 2.64
CA GLU A 161 -15.11 0.64 3.20
C GLU A 161 -13.83 1.39 3.61
N VAL A 162 -13.83 2.71 3.43
CA VAL A 162 -12.84 3.62 3.99
C VAL A 162 -13.42 4.26 5.24
N THR A 163 -12.78 4.04 6.39
CA THR A 163 -13.27 4.56 7.68
C THR A 163 -12.13 4.76 8.68
N ASP A 164 -12.47 5.18 9.90
CA ASP A 164 -11.54 5.15 11.03
C ASP A 164 -11.44 3.73 11.61
N ILE A 165 -10.24 3.35 12.07
CA ILE A 165 -9.98 2.03 12.66
C ILE A 165 -10.95 1.68 13.79
N TYR A 166 -11.34 2.66 14.60
CA TYR A 166 -12.24 2.44 15.75
C TYR A 166 -13.70 2.25 15.35
N LYS A 167 -14.06 2.53 14.09
CA LYS A 167 -15.39 2.27 13.53
C LYS A 167 -15.47 0.94 12.79
N THR A 168 -14.36 0.22 12.65
CA THR A 168 -14.33 -1.06 11.94
C THR A 168 -15.02 -2.18 12.74
N SER A 169 -15.55 -3.17 12.03
CA SER A 169 -16.18 -4.36 12.58
C SER A 169 -15.59 -5.63 11.94
N ILE A 170 -16.01 -6.80 12.34
CA ILE A 170 -15.81 -8.12 11.71
C ILE A 170 -14.34 -8.48 11.42
N CYS A 171 -13.53 -7.64 10.79
CA CYS A 171 -12.17 -7.94 10.35
C CYS A 171 -11.24 -8.31 11.53
N PRO A 172 -10.62 -9.51 11.53
CA PRO A 172 -9.75 -9.96 12.62
C PRO A 172 -8.51 -9.07 12.78
N LEU A 173 -7.87 -8.66 11.67
CA LEU A 173 -6.71 -7.77 11.69
C LEU A 173 -7.06 -6.41 12.29
N ALA A 174 -8.18 -5.82 11.87
CA ALA A 174 -8.63 -4.55 12.43
C ALA A 174 -8.90 -4.64 13.95
N ARG A 175 -9.40 -5.79 14.43
CA ARG A 175 -9.59 -6.03 15.88
C ARG A 175 -8.27 -5.99 16.64
N VAL A 176 -7.22 -6.61 16.10
CA VAL A 176 -5.88 -6.58 16.69
C VAL A 176 -5.32 -5.16 16.67
N MET A 177 -5.40 -4.48 15.52
CA MET A 177 -4.93 -3.11 15.37
C MET A 177 -5.61 -2.15 16.34
N ARG A 178 -6.96 -2.19 16.47
CA ARG A 178 -7.69 -1.36 17.46
C ARG A 178 -7.17 -1.54 18.87
N ARG A 179 -6.96 -2.78 19.30
CA ARG A 179 -6.46 -3.08 20.65
C ARG A 179 -5.06 -2.50 20.87
N GLU A 180 -4.17 -2.73 19.93
CA GLU A 180 -2.77 -2.31 20.03
C GLU A 180 -2.61 -0.80 19.91
N LEU A 181 -3.35 -0.13 19.03
CA LEU A 181 -3.33 1.33 18.89
C LEU A 181 -3.95 2.04 20.10
N LYS A 182 -5.01 1.46 20.70
CA LYS A 182 -5.59 2.00 21.94
C LYS A 182 -4.61 2.00 23.10
N LYS A 183 -3.81 0.91 23.28
CA LYS A 183 -2.74 0.85 24.29
C LYS A 183 -1.70 1.94 24.09
N ARG A 184 -1.44 2.34 22.85
CA ARG A 184 -0.46 3.37 22.45
C ARG A 184 -1.04 4.77 22.42
N LYS A 185 -2.32 4.93 22.81
CA LYS A 185 -3.03 6.21 22.82
C LYS A 185 -3.08 6.88 21.42
N ILE A 186 -3.07 6.09 20.34
CA ILE A 186 -3.27 6.59 18.99
C ILE A 186 -4.76 6.91 18.81
N PRO A 187 -5.13 8.18 18.53
CA PRO A 187 -6.53 8.61 18.56
C PRO A 187 -7.34 8.18 17.35
N ALA A 188 -6.70 8.01 16.19
CA ALA A 188 -7.36 7.71 14.94
C ALA A 188 -6.39 7.07 13.94
N LEU A 189 -6.93 6.28 13.00
CA LEU A 189 -6.21 5.77 11.84
C LEU A 189 -7.20 5.57 10.70
N LYS A 190 -6.96 6.23 9.56
CA LYS A 190 -7.73 5.95 8.34
C LYS A 190 -7.37 4.56 7.82
N VAL A 191 -8.38 3.74 7.56
CA VAL A 191 -8.21 2.38 7.06
C VAL A 191 -9.13 2.06 5.90
N VAL A 192 -8.70 1.12 5.06
CA VAL A 192 -9.56 0.38 4.14
C VAL A 192 -9.76 -1.01 4.73
N TYR A 193 -11.00 -1.46 4.86
CA TYR A 193 -11.32 -2.79 5.39
C TYR A 193 -12.59 -3.33 4.72
N SER A 194 -12.82 -4.63 4.84
CA SER A 194 -14.05 -5.25 4.35
C SER A 194 -14.97 -5.61 5.52
N THR A 195 -16.25 -5.29 5.37
CA THR A 195 -17.34 -5.71 6.27
C THR A 195 -17.82 -7.14 5.99
N GLU A 196 -17.27 -7.81 4.98
CA GLU A 196 -17.55 -9.20 4.67
C GLU A 196 -16.98 -10.15 5.74
N LYS A 197 -17.72 -11.18 6.11
CA LYS A 197 -17.19 -12.28 6.93
C LYS A 197 -16.18 -13.08 6.08
N PRO A 198 -14.99 -13.40 6.61
CA PRO A 198 -14.05 -14.26 5.88
C PRO A 198 -14.70 -15.60 5.51
N VAL A 199 -14.49 -16.04 4.27
CA VAL A 199 -14.87 -17.39 3.83
C VAL A 199 -13.97 -18.40 4.54
N GLU A 200 -14.56 -19.48 5.03
CA GLU A 200 -13.81 -20.60 5.58
C GLU A 200 -13.07 -21.34 4.47
N THR A 201 -11.81 -21.62 4.69
CA THR A 201 -10.96 -22.33 3.72
C THR A 201 -10.37 -23.59 4.33
N ASN A 202 -10.19 -24.61 3.49
CA ASN A 202 -9.49 -25.85 3.86
C ASN A 202 -7.96 -25.74 3.71
N ALA A 203 -7.41 -24.51 3.71
CA ALA A 203 -5.98 -24.30 3.60
C ALA A 203 -5.24 -25.03 4.75
N PRO A 204 -4.15 -25.72 4.45
CA PRO A 204 -3.33 -26.36 5.48
C PRO A 204 -2.79 -25.31 6.46
N VAL A 205 -2.64 -25.74 7.70
CA VAL A 205 -1.98 -24.94 8.73
C VAL A 205 -0.47 -25.08 8.51
N ASP A 206 0.22 -23.98 8.39
CA ASP A 206 1.67 -23.96 8.35
C ASP A 206 2.24 -24.53 9.65
N PRO A 207 3.11 -25.56 9.61
CA PRO A 207 3.60 -26.24 10.80
C PRO A 207 4.45 -25.34 11.72
N GLU A 208 5.15 -24.36 11.17
CA GLU A 208 6.05 -23.50 11.92
C GLU A 208 5.33 -22.28 12.51
N THR A 209 4.48 -21.65 11.70
CA THR A 209 3.77 -20.43 12.12
C THR A 209 2.43 -20.68 12.76
N HIS A 210 1.89 -21.92 12.69
CA HIS A 210 0.55 -22.32 13.10
C HIS A 210 -0.57 -21.45 12.47
N LYS A 211 -0.30 -20.84 11.31
CA LYS A 211 -1.26 -20.01 10.58
C LYS A 211 -1.71 -20.67 9.28
N LYS A 212 -2.95 -20.44 8.92
CA LYS A 212 -3.43 -20.77 7.58
C LYS A 212 -3.10 -19.66 6.61
N THR A 213 -2.56 -20.01 5.44
CA THR A 213 -2.41 -19.05 4.35
C THR A 213 -3.80 -18.62 3.88
N PRO A 214 -4.14 -17.33 3.92
CA PRO A 214 -5.44 -16.89 3.46
C PRO A 214 -5.56 -17.05 1.93
N GLY A 215 -6.74 -17.48 1.49
CA GLY A 215 -7.11 -17.40 0.08
C GLY A 215 -7.17 -15.94 -0.38
N SER A 216 -6.91 -15.70 -1.64
CA SER A 216 -6.97 -14.35 -2.21
C SER A 216 -7.32 -14.41 -3.68
N ILE A 217 -8.06 -13.41 -4.15
CA ILE A 217 -8.38 -13.19 -5.56
C ILE A 217 -8.09 -11.75 -5.93
N SER A 218 -8.08 -11.45 -7.24
CA SER A 218 -8.12 -10.10 -7.75
C SER A 218 -9.57 -9.65 -7.94
N PHE A 219 -9.92 -8.43 -7.55
CA PHE A 219 -11.18 -7.78 -7.86
C PHE A 219 -11.00 -6.26 -8.01
#